data_a0ff16738fe36d86ce054d8bb1874e27
#
_entry.id   a0ff16738fe36d86ce054d8bb1874e27
#
_cell.length_a   1.000
_cell.length_b   1.000
_cell.length_c   1.000
_cell.angle_alpha   90.00
_cell.angle_beta   90.00
_cell.angle_gamma   90.00
#
_symmetry.space_group_name_H-M   'P 1'
#
loop_
_entity.id
_entity.type
_entity.pdbx_description
1 polymer ?
#
loop_
_entity_poly.entity_id
_entity_poly.type
_entity_poly.pdbx_seq_one_letter_code
_entity_poly.pdbx_strand_id
1 'polypeptide(L)'
;MEIAEELAKQQKAISVAEFFEKNRQILGFDSAPRALITCVKEAVDNSLDACEDAGILPDIFVQIKKSGEYFQVIVEGNGPGIVPEEIPRVFAKLLYGSRFHTLRQSRGQQGIGISAGVLYSQLTSGRPTRVISKIAPDRPAYYCELMINTSKNEPEIIKAEEVDWERPRGTRVEMEMEWLS
;
A
#
# COMPACT_ATOMS: atom_id res chain seq x y z
N MET A 1 -29.52 11.47 -8.50
CA MET A 1 -28.66 10.35 -8.92
C MET A 1 -29.57 9.26 -9.45
N GLU A 2 -29.29 8.77 -10.64
CA GLU A 2 -30.10 7.74 -11.25
C GLU A 2 -29.90 6.39 -10.52
N ILE A 3 -30.96 5.59 -10.45
CA ILE A 3 -30.93 4.29 -9.75
C ILE A 3 -29.80 3.38 -10.29
N ALA A 4 -29.58 3.44 -11.62
CA ALA A 4 -28.51 2.66 -12.25
C ALA A 4 -27.11 3.08 -11.78
N GLU A 5 -26.88 4.36 -11.55
CA GLU A 5 -25.62 4.87 -11.02
C GLU A 5 -25.38 4.42 -9.58
N GLU A 6 -26.44 4.42 -8.78
CA GLU A 6 -26.37 3.97 -7.40
C GLU A 6 -26.12 2.47 -7.31
N LEU A 7 -26.78 1.68 -8.15
CA LEU A 7 -26.54 0.24 -8.26
C LEU A 7 -25.11 -0.07 -8.73
N ALA A 8 -24.59 0.71 -9.69
CA ALA A 8 -23.24 0.55 -10.16
C ALA A 8 -22.20 0.86 -9.07
N LYS A 9 -22.46 1.87 -8.24
CA LYS A 9 -21.62 2.20 -7.08
C LYS A 9 -21.66 1.09 -6.03
N GLN A 10 -22.84 0.56 -5.75
CA GLN A 10 -23.00 -0.56 -4.82
C GLN A 10 -22.30 -1.81 -5.31
N GLN A 11 -22.38 -2.13 -6.60
CA GLN A 11 -21.67 -3.25 -7.20
C GLN A 11 -20.16 -3.07 -7.08
N LYS A 12 -19.64 -1.87 -7.35
CA LYS A 12 -18.21 -1.58 -7.17
C LYS A 12 -17.80 -1.67 -5.71
N ALA A 13 -18.62 -1.21 -4.80
CA ALA A 13 -18.33 -1.26 -3.36
C ALA A 13 -18.28 -2.70 -2.83
N ILE A 14 -19.16 -3.57 -3.29
CA ILE A 14 -19.19 -4.98 -2.89
C ILE A 14 -18.02 -5.76 -3.48
N SER A 15 -17.49 -5.33 -4.63
CA SER A 15 -16.53 -6.12 -5.42
C SER A 15 -15.08 -6.05 -4.94
N VAL A 16 -14.72 -5.16 -4.00
CA VAL A 16 -13.32 -5.02 -3.56
C VAL A 16 -12.82 -6.31 -2.89
N ALA A 17 -13.50 -6.78 -1.87
CA ALA A 17 -13.11 -8.00 -1.18
C ALA A 17 -13.26 -9.23 -2.07
N GLU A 18 -14.32 -9.29 -2.85
CA GLU A 18 -14.55 -10.38 -3.81
C GLU A 18 -13.50 -10.40 -4.91
N PHE A 19 -13.15 -9.25 -5.45
CA PHE A 19 -12.07 -9.14 -6.45
C PHE A 19 -10.76 -9.68 -5.89
N PHE A 20 -10.41 -9.28 -4.68
CA PHE A 20 -9.20 -9.77 -4.04
C PHE A 20 -9.24 -11.28 -3.82
N GLU A 21 -10.33 -11.81 -3.27
CA GLU A 21 -10.48 -13.24 -3.01
C GLU A 21 -10.41 -14.07 -4.30
N LYS A 22 -11.04 -13.61 -5.36
CA LYS A 22 -11.04 -14.30 -6.66
C LYS A 22 -9.69 -14.25 -7.36
N ASN A 23 -8.86 -13.26 -7.05
CA ASN A 23 -7.61 -13.01 -7.74
C ASN A 23 -6.37 -13.22 -6.88
N ARG A 24 -6.49 -13.81 -5.70
CA ARG A 24 -5.37 -14.00 -4.77
C ARG A 24 -4.19 -14.70 -5.40
N GLN A 25 -4.43 -15.72 -6.18
CA GLN A 25 -3.37 -16.48 -6.85
C GLN A 25 -2.61 -15.62 -7.87
N ILE A 26 -3.33 -14.91 -8.72
CA ILE A 26 -2.73 -14.02 -9.74
C ILE A 26 -1.98 -12.87 -9.08
N LEU A 27 -2.52 -12.33 -8.00
CA LEU A 27 -1.94 -11.21 -7.29
C LEU A 27 -0.76 -11.59 -6.39
N GLY A 28 -0.56 -12.90 -6.15
CA GLY A 28 0.54 -13.36 -5.32
C GLY A 28 0.21 -13.48 -3.84
N PHE A 29 -1.06 -13.66 -3.49
CA PHE A 29 -1.54 -13.74 -2.11
C PHE A 29 -2.24 -15.06 -1.78
N ASP A 30 -1.91 -16.11 -2.49
CA ASP A 30 -2.52 -17.43 -2.32
C ASP A 30 -1.97 -18.23 -1.13
N SER A 31 -0.83 -17.80 -0.58
CA SER A 31 -0.26 -18.37 0.65
C SER A 31 0.44 -17.28 1.44
N ALA A 32 0.60 -17.48 2.75
CA ALA A 32 1.28 -16.52 3.62
C ALA A 32 2.73 -16.24 3.19
N PRO A 33 3.57 -17.25 2.88
CA PRO A 33 4.93 -16.98 2.40
C PRO A 33 4.96 -16.19 1.09
N ARG A 34 4.08 -16.51 0.18
CA ARG A 34 4.02 -15.80 -1.11
C ARG A 34 3.50 -14.38 -0.93
N ALA A 35 2.52 -14.18 -0.06
CA ALA A 35 2.00 -12.85 0.27
C ALA A 35 3.09 -11.95 0.87
N LEU A 36 3.91 -12.50 1.75
CA LEU A 36 5.05 -11.79 2.34
C LEU A 36 6.02 -11.30 1.26
N ILE A 37 6.42 -12.19 0.36
CA ILE A 37 7.31 -11.86 -0.76
C ILE A 37 6.67 -10.81 -1.68
N THR A 38 5.39 -10.96 -1.98
CA THR A 38 4.65 -10.02 -2.83
C THR A 38 4.60 -8.63 -2.19
N CYS A 39 4.31 -8.53 -0.90
CA CYS A 39 4.30 -7.24 -0.18
C CYS A 39 5.66 -6.56 -0.24
N VAL A 40 6.74 -7.30 0.03
CA VAL A 40 8.09 -6.76 -0.04
C VAL A 40 8.41 -6.29 -1.45
N LYS A 41 8.13 -7.13 -2.44
CA LYS A 41 8.37 -6.81 -3.85
C LYS A 41 7.64 -5.53 -4.27
N GLU A 42 6.36 -5.43 -4.00
CA GLU A 42 5.56 -4.26 -4.38
C GLU A 42 6.04 -2.98 -3.71
N ALA A 43 6.38 -3.04 -2.44
CA ALA A 43 6.91 -1.88 -1.72
C ALA A 43 8.28 -1.45 -2.24
N VAL A 44 9.16 -2.42 -2.52
CA VAL A 44 10.48 -2.14 -3.10
C VAL A 44 10.35 -1.57 -4.51
N ASP A 45 9.51 -2.17 -5.36
CA ASP A 45 9.27 -1.68 -6.71
C ASP A 45 8.75 -0.24 -6.71
N ASN A 46 7.81 0.09 -5.83
CA ASN A 46 7.32 1.46 -5.69
C ASN A 46 8.44 2.43 -5.29
N SER A 47 9.30 2.03 -4.38
CA SER A 47 10.44 2.85 -3.94
C SER A 47 11.45 3.06 -5.07
N LEU A 48 11.75 2.01 -5.84
CA LEU A 48 12.64 2.07 -6.99
C LEU A 48 12.07 2.96 -8.09
N ASP A 49 10.80 2.79 -8.42
CA ASP A 49 10.13 3.58 -9.45
C ASP A 49 10.09 5.07 -9.06
N ALA A 50 9.80 5.38 -7.81
CA ALA A 50 9.79 6.75 -7.32
C ALA A 50 11.17 7.40 -7.43
N CYS A 51 12.22 6.68 -7.07
CA CYS A 51 13.61 7.17 -7.20
C CYS A 51 13.98 7.37 -8.67
N GLU A 52 13.64 6.43 -9.54
CA GLU A 52 13.93 6.52 -10.97
C GLU A 52 13.22 7.72 -11.59
N ASP A 53 11.92 7.90 -11.32
CA ASP A 53 11.15 9.02 -11.84
C ASP A 53 11.70 10.38 -11.38
N ALA A 54 12.26 10.43 -10.19
CA ALA A 54 12.81 11.64 -9.61
C ALA A 54 14.32 11.86 -9.90
N GLY A 55 14.96 10.91 -10.59
CA GLY A 55 16.39 10.99 -10.85
C GLY A 55 17.25 10.81 -9.61
N ILE A 56 16.79 10.06 -8.62
CA ILE A 56 17.46 9.83 -7.35
C ILE A 56 18.09 8.43 -7.37
N LEU A 57 19.36 8.34 -6.96
CA LEU A 57 20.03 7.06 -6.77
C LEU A 57 19.39 6.35 -5.56
N PRO A 58 18.78 5.17 -5.74
CA PRO A 58 18.02 4.55 -4.66
C PRO A 58 18.89 4.02 -3.52
N ASP A 59 18.42 4.28 -2.30
CA ASP A 59 18.92 3.69 -1.07
C ASP A 59 17.72 3.16 -0.31
N ILE A 60 17.53 1.83 -0.34
CA ILE A 60 16.32 1.19 0.17
C ILE A 60 16.67 0.22 1.29
N PHE A 61 16.02 0.41 2.43
CA PHE A 61 16.13 -0.46 3.60
C PHE A 61 14.89 -1.37 3.64
N VAL A 62 15.12 -2.67 3.83
CA VAL A 62 14.06 -3.66 3.99
C VAL A 62 14.31 -4.42 5.27
N GLN A 63 13.27 -4.52 6.10
CA GLN A 63 13.33 -5.32 7.31
C GLN A 63 12.09 -6.21 7.40
N ILE A 64 12.31 -7.48 7.70
CA ILE A 64 11.25 -8.43 7.96
C ILE A 64 11.49 -9.00 9.35
N LYS A 65 10.52 -8.81 10.25
CA LYS A 65 10.58 -9.32 11.62
C LYS A 65 9.41 -10.24 11.88
N LYS A 66 9.68 -11.34 12.54
CA LYS A 66 8.63 -12.19 13.09
C LYS A 66 8.35 -11.73 14.52
N SER A 67 7.08 -11.44 14.82
CA SER A 67 6.61 -11.04 16.14
C SER A 67 5.37 -11.85 16.49
N GLY A 68 5.53 -12.92 17.28
CA GLY A 68 4.43 -13.81 17.61
C GLY A 68 3.89 -14.52 16.37
N GLU A 69 2.62 -14.31 16.09
CA GLU A 69 1.91 -14.89 14.94
C GLU A 69 1.96 -14.03 13.68
N TYR A 70 2.62 -12.87 13.75
CA TYR A 70 2.66 -11.91 12.65
C TYR A 70 4.07 -11.71 12.14
N PHE A 71 4.17 -11.40 10.85
CA PHE A 71 5.34 -10.77 10.27
C PHE A 71 5.12 -9.27 10.19
N GLN A 72 6.16 -8.52 10.52
CA GLN A 72 6.24 -7.09 10.27
C GLN A 72 7.17 -6.86 9.08
N VAL A 73 6.66 -6.18 8.07
CA VAL A 73 7.43 -5.79 6.88
C VAL A 73 7.63 -4.29 6.93
N ILE A 74 8.88 -3.87 6.85
CA ILE A 74 9.26 -2.46 6.78
C ILE A 74 10.06 -2.25 5.51
N VAL A 75 9.63 -1.30 4.69
CA VAL A 75 10.38 -0.85 3.51
C VAL A 75 10.52 0.65 3.58
N GLU A 76 11.75 1.14 3.54
CA GLU A 76 12.09 2.54 3.68
C GLU A 76 13.03 2.96 2.57
N GLY A 77 12.67 3.99 1.82
CA GLY A 77 13.43 4.48 0.69
C GLY A 77 13.71 5.96 0.77
N ASN A 78 14.71 6.40 0.02
CA ASN A 78 15.16 7.80 -0.07
C ASN A 78 14.57 8.55 -1.26
N GLY A 79 13.41 8.14 -1.73
CA GLY A 79 12.73 8.76 -2.87
C GLY A 79 12.25 10.19 -2.61
N PRO A 80 11.45 10.75 -3.53
CA PRO A 80 11.01 12.15 -3.43
C PRO A 80 10.03 12.41 -2.29
N GLY A 81 9.53 11.36 -1.65
CA GLY A 81 8.43 11.49 -0.69
C GLY A 81 7.08 11.64 -1.38
N ILE A 82 6.04 11.57 -0.59
CA ILE A 82 4.65 11.69 -1.05
C ILE A 82 4.01 12.82 -0.26
N VAL A 83 3.36 13.76 -0.96
CA VAL A 83 2.62 14.81 -0.27
C VAL A 83 1.51 14.19 0.59
N PRO A 84 1.23 14.74 1.79
CA PRO A 84 0.30 14.12 2.73
C PRO A 84 -1.07 13.77 2.14
N GLU A 85 -1.60 14.61 1.28
CA GLU A 85 -2.91 14.43 0.65
C GLU A 85 -2.98 13.21 -0.27
N GLU A 86 -1.84 12.78 -0.81
CA GLU A 86 -1.77 11.65 -1.74
C GLU A 86 -1.48 10.31 -1.06
N ILE A 87 -0.95 10.32 0.17
CA ILE A 87 -0.59 9.09 0.88
C ILE A 87 -1.75 8.10 0.95
N PRO A 88 -2.95 8.49 1.37
CA PRO A 88 -4.06 7.55 1.44
C PRO A 88 -4.41 6.91 0.10
N ARG A 89 -4.36 7.67 -0.97
CA ARG A 89 -4.69 7.16 -2.32
C ARG A 89 -3.66 6.17 -2.82
N VAL A 90 -2.40 6.39 -2.53
CA VAL A 90 -1.31 5.51 -2.97
C VAL A 90 -1.42 4.14 -2.29
N PHE A 91 -1.70 4.12 -0.98
CA PHE A 91 -1.62 2.91 -0.19
C PHE A 91 -2.96 2.24 0.09
N ALA A 92 -4.03 2.99 0.19
CA ALA A 92 -5.30 2.49 0.72
C ALA A 92 -6.46 2.58 -0.26
N LYS A 93 -6.20 2.50 -1.55
CA LYS A 93 -7.23 2.41 -2.58
C LYS A 93 -6.84 1.37 -3.61
N LEU A 94 -7.66 0.34 -3.75
CA LEU A 94 -7.46 -0.66 -4.78
C LEU A 94 -7.92 -0.14 -6.14
N LEU A 95 -7.05 -0.25 -7.14
CA LEU A 95 -7.38 0.03 -8.53
C LEU A 95 -7.63 -1.30 -9.23
N TYR A 96 -8.83 -1.48 -9.77
CA TYR A 96 -9.22 -2.72 -10.45
C TYR A 96 -10.18 -2.42 -11.60
N GLY A 97 -10.50 -3.43 -12.40
CA GLY A 97 -11.35 -3.28 -13.58
C GLY A 97 -10.59 -2.78 -14.80
N SER A 98 -11.22 -1.95 -15.64
CA SER A 98 -10.61 -1.47 -16.89
C SER A 98 -9.34 -0.67 -16.67
N ARG A 99 -9.21 0.03 -15.54
CA ARG A 99 -8.01 0.78 -15.17
C ARG A 99 -6.83 -0.11 -14.81
N PHE A 100 -7.09 -1.33 -14.44
CA PHE A 100 -6.07 -2.32 -14.09
C PHE A 100 -5.04 -2.51 -15.21
N HIS A 101 -5.49 -2.50 -16.46
CA HIS A 101 -4.62 -2.67 -17.61
C HIS A 101 -3.95 -1.38 -18.08
N THR A 102 -4.48 -0.22 -17.73
CA THR A 102 -3.98 1.07 -18.19
C THR A 102 -2.98 1.71 -17.25
N LEU A 103 -3.01 1.33 -15.97
CA LEU A 103 -2.08 1.85 -14.96
C LEU A 103 -0.86 0.93 -14.88
N ARG A 104 -0.04 0.99 -15.91
CA ARG A 104 1.22 0.26 -15.92
C ARG A 104 2.25 0.97 -15.10
N GLN A 105 2.86 0.24 -14.21
CA GLN A 105 4.09 0.65 -13.53
C GLN A 105 5.26 -0.02 -14.23
N SER A 106 6.42 0.63 -14.20
CA SER A 106 7.61 0.11 -14.87
C SER A 106 8.07 -1.24 -14.32
N ARG A 107 7.80 -1.52 -13.05
CA ARG A 107 8.16 -2.78 -12.39
C ARG A 107 6.96 -3.57 -11.90
N GLY A 108 5.89 -2.89 -11.50
CA GLY A 108 4.65 -3.53 -11.08
C GLY A 108 3.86 -4.03 -12.27
N GLN A 109 3.35 -5.25 -12.19
CA GLN A 109 2.67 -5.89 -13.31
C GLN A 109 1.17 -5.68 -13.29
N GLN A 110 0.59 -5.47 -12.12
CA GLN A 110 -0.85 -5.59 -11.95
C GLN A 110 -1.57 -4.26 -11.74
N GLY A 111 -0.86 -3.16 -11.55
CA GLY A 111 -1.45 -1.83 -11.36
C GLY A 111 -2.15 -1.59 -10.03
N ILE A 112 -2.26 -2.60 -9.19
CA ILE A 112 -2.86 -2.48 -7.86
C ILE A 112 -1.80 -2.54 -6.75
N GLY A 113 -0.64 -3.09 -7.04
CA GLY A 113 0.58 -3.03 -6.27
C GLY A 113 0.43 -3.12 -4.76
N ILE A 114 0.93 -2.08 -4.11
CA ILE A 114 1.02 -2.03 -2.65
C ILE A 114 -0.35 -2.06 -1.96
N SER A 115 -1.40 -1.56 -2.57
CA SER A 115 -2.73 -1.55 -1.95
C SER A 115 -3.29 -2.95 -1.72
N ALA A 116 -2.94 -3.92 -2.57
CA ALA A 116 -3.28 -5.32 -2.33
C ALA A 116 -2.55 -5.86 -1.10
N GLY A 117 -1.30 -5.47 -0.89
CA GLY A 117 -0.55 -5.80 0.33
C GLY A 117 -1.16 -5.17 1.58
N VAL A 118 -1.59 -3.91 1.49
CA VAL A 118 -2.30 -3.24 2.58
C VAL A 118 -3.59 -3.97 2.93
N LEU A 119 -4.36 -4.35 1.92
CA LEU A 119 -5.59 -5.10 2.15
C LEU A 119 -5.32 -6.48 2.77
N TYR A 120 -4.35 -7.21 2.25
CA TYR A 120 -3.98 -8.50 2.82
C TYR A 120 -3.54 -8.39 4.28
N SER A 121 -2.69 -7.43 4.60
CA SER A 121 -2.24 -7.22 5.97
C SER A 121 -3.40 -6.86 6.91
N GLN A 122 -4.32 -6.03 6.45
CA GLN A 122 -5.53 -5.66 7.18
C GLN A 122 -6.44 -6.86 7.43
N LEU A 123 -6.67 -7.70 6.42
CA LEU A 123 -7.54 -8.87 6.52
C LEU A 123 -6.95 -9.96 7.45
N THR A 124 -5.64 -10.10 7.47
CA THR A 124 -4.98 -11.17 8.24
C THR A 124 -4.57 -10.74 9.64
N SER A 125 -4.19 -9.49 9.86
CA SER A 125 -3.76 -9.00 11.17
C SER A 125 -4.79 -8.12 11.88
N GLY A 126 -5.71 -7.51 11.13
CA GLY A 126 -6.61 -6.50 11.66
C GLY A 126 -5.93 -5.18 11.99
N ARG A 127 -4.67 -5.00 11.61
CA ARG A 127 -3.87 -3.83 11.95
C ARG A 127 -3.71 -2.89 10.77
N PRO A 128 -3.67 -1.57 11.02
CA PRO A 128 -3.47 -0.60 9.95
C PRO A 128 -2.05 -0.66 9.39
N THR A 129 -1.90 -0.24 8.15
CA THR A 129 -0.60 0.05 7.55
C THR A 129 -0.14 1.41 8.03
N ARG A 130 1.14 1.52 8.38
CA ARG A 130 1.77 2.76 8.85
C ARG A 130 2.69 3.31 7.76
N VAL A 131 2.55 4.59 7.49
CA VAL A 131 3.36 5.28 6.48
C VAL A 131 3.96 6.51 7.10
N ILE A 132 5.27 6.73 6.86
CA ILE A 132 5.93 8.00 7.14
C ILE A 132 6.46 8.52 5.80
N SER A 133 6.23 9.79 5.49
CA SER A 133 6.76 10.39 4.28
C SER A 133 7.23 11.82 4.53
N LYS A 134 8.32 12.19 3.86
CA LYS A 134 8.94 13.51 3.96
C LYS A 134 9.40 13.94 2.58
N ILE A 135 8.98 15.11 2.16
CA ILE A 135 9.21 15.59 0.79
C ILE A 135 10.45 16.45 0.63
N ALA A 136 11.00 16.99 1.72
CA ALA A 136 12.20 17.82 1.70
C ALA A 136 12.82 17.89 3.09
N PRO A 137 14.14 18.18 3.20
CA PRO A 137 14.82 18.28 4.50
C PRO A 137 14.26 19.36 5.42
N ASP A 138 13.72 20.44 4.86
CA ASP A 138 13.16 21.58 5.60
C ASP A 138 11.65 21.47 5.86
N ARG A 139 11.05 20.34 5.54
CA ARG A 139 9.64 20.05 5.79
C ARG A 139 9.48 18.99 6.87
N PRO A 140 8.42 19.05 7.66
CA PRO A 140 8.15 17.98 8.61
C PRO A 140 7.83 16.67 7.90
N ALA A 141 8.10 15.55 8.55
CA ALA A 141 7.60 14.26 8.11
C ALA A 141 6.13 14.12 8.54
N TYR A 142 5.41 13.33 7.78
CA TYR A 142 4.00 13.05 8.03
C TYR A 142 3.80 11.57 8.28
N TYR A 143 3.18 11.24 9.41
CA TYR A 143 2.86 9.88 9.82
C TYR A 143 1.38 9.63 9.62
N CYS A 144 1.04 8.46 9.08
CA CYS A 144 -0.33 8.09 8.77
C CYS A 144 -0.56 6.60 9.01
N GLU A 145 -1.64 6.27 9.72
CA GLU A 145 -2.13 4.89 9.84
C GLU A 145 -3.36 4.72 8.97
N LEU A 146 -3.34 3.73 8.09
CA LEU A 146 -4.31 3.56 7.02
C LEU A 146 -4.93 2.17 7.01
N MET A 147 -6.23 2.13 6.72
CA MET A 147 -6.95 0.92 6.34
C MET A 147 -7.77 1.21 5.07
N ILE A 148 -8.21 0.15 4.41
CA ILE A 148 -9.10 0.25 3.25
C ILE A 148 -10.52 -0.02 3.72
N ASN A 149 -11.43 0.91 3.44
CA ASN A 149 -12.86 0.65 3.58
C ASN A 149 -13.28 -0.24 2.41
N THR A 150 -13.49 -1.52 2.67
CA THR A 150 -13.76 -2.52 1.63
C THR A 150 -15.13 -2.37 1.00
N SER A 151 -16.08 -1.75 1.71
CA SER A 151 -17.42 -1.51 1.16
C SER A 151 -17.47 -0.33 0.20
N LYS A 152 -16.55 0.63 0.33
CA LYS A 152 -16.51 1.84 -0.52
C LYS A 152 -15.28 1.92 -1.42
N ASN A 153 -14.30 1.05 -1.22
CA ASN A 153 -12.96 1.16 -1.84
C ASN A 153 -12.37 2.57 -1.64
N GLU A 154 -12.35 3.00 -0.40
CA GLU A 154 -11.83 4.31 -0.02
C GLU A 154 -10.86 4.16 1.14
N PRO A 155 -9.84 5.04 1.22
CA PRO A 155 -8.96 5.05 2.38
C PRO A 155 -9.70 5.42 3.66
N GLU A 156 -9.35 4.75 4.75
CA GLU A 156 -9.70 5.16 6.11
C GLU A 156 -8.42 5.57 6.82
N ILE A 157 -8.39 6.81 7.28
CA ILE A 157 -7.27 7.35 8.05
C ILE A 157 -7.58 7.11 9.53
N ILE A 158 -6.82 6.21 10.16
CA ILE A 158 -6.98 5.89 11.58
C ILE A 158 -6.29 6.94 12.44
N LYS A 159 -5.11 7.38 12.00
CA LYS A 159 -4.32 8.41 12.67
C LYS A 159 -3.47 9.15 11.65
N ALA A 160 -3.30 10.45 11.84
CA ALA A 160 -2.43 11.27 11.00
C ALA A 160 -1.85 12.41 11.82
N GLU A 161 -0.53 12.59 11.73
CA GLU A 161 0.16 13.65 12.47
C GLU A 161 1.51 13.97 11.83
N GLU A 162 2.01 15.18 12.07
CA GLU A 162 3.39 15.52 11.79
C GLU A 162 4.30 14.86 12.81
N VAL A 163 5.44 14.35 12.38
CA VAL A 163 6.43 13.70 13.25
C VAL A 163 7.83 14.11 12.84
N ASP A 164 8.78 13.94 13.77
CA ASP A 164 10.20 14.02 13.46
C ASP A 164 10.65 12.71 12.84
N TRP A 165 11.49 12.81 11.81
CA TRP A 165 12.07 11.65 11.14
C TRP A 165 13.48 11.99 10.67
N GLU A 166 14.41 11.10 10.96
CA GLU A 166 15.83 11.33 10.75
C GLU A 166 16.24 11.44 9.27
N ARG A 167 15.52 10.76 8.38
CA ARG A 167 15.84 10.83 6.96
C ARG A 167 15.56 12.22 6.42
N PRO A 168 16.44 12.74 5.54
CA PRO A 168 16.20 14.05 4.92
C PRO A 168 14.97 14.07 4.03
N ARG A 169 14.65 12.94 3.40
CA ARG A 169 13.54 12.80 2.46
C ARG A 169 13.28 11.31 2.21
N GLY A 170 12.07 10.95 1.89
CA GLY A 170 11.72 9.60 1.51
C GLY A 170 10.39 9.13 2.05
N THR A 171 10.18 7.82 1.98
CA THR A 171 8.94 7.18 2.43
C THR A 171 9.25 5.85 3.11
N ARG A 172 8.58 5.61 4.24
CA ARG A 172 8.63 4.35 4.97
C ARG A 172 7.23 3.77 5.03
N VAL A 173 7.09 2.50 4.66
CA VAL A 173 5.85 1.75 4.82
C VAL A 173 6.08 0.57 5.74
N GLU A 174 5.13 0.32 6.63
CA GLU A 174 5.18 -0.74 7.61
C GLU A 174 3.84 -1.47 7.62
N MET A 175 3.90 -2.79 7.38
CA MET A 175 2.72 -3.66 7.34
C MET A 175 2.93 -4.84 8.27
N GLU A 176 1.86 -5.27 8.92
CA GLU A 176 1.85 -6.48 9.71
C GLU A 176 0.86 -7.47 9.11
N MET A 177 1.26 -8.72 8.96
CA MET A 177 0.44 -9.76 8.36
C MET A 177 0.65 -11.10 9.05
N GLU A 178 -0.38 -11.92 9.04
CA GLU A 178 -0.30 -13.26 9.57
C GLU A 178 0.66 -14.11 8.73
N TRP A 179 1.45 -14.92 9.40
CA TRP A 179 2.40 -15.78 8.71
C TRP A 179 1.95 -17.25 8.62
N LEU A 180 1.01 -17.63 9.46
CA LEU A 180 0.38 -18.95 9.42
C LEU A 180 -0.95 -18.85 8.69
N SER A 181 -1.08 -19.51 7.59
CA SER A 181 -2.34 -19.60 6.85
C SER A 181 -3.04 -20.91 7.13
#